data_89584b64ba6d07309154dda19201932c
#
_entry.id   89584b64ba6d07309154dda19201932c
#
_cell.length_a   1.000
_cell.length_b   1.000
_cell.length_c   1.000
_cell.angle_alpha   90.00
_cell.angle_beta   90.00
_cell.angle_gamma   90.00
#
_symmetry.space_group_name_H-M   'P 1'
#
loop_
_entity.id
_entity.type
_entity.pdbx_description
1 polymer ?
#
loop_
_entity_poly.entity_id
_entity_poly.type
_entity_poly.pdbx_seq_one_letter_code
_entity_poly.pdbx_strand_id
1 'polypeptide(L)'
;MIADRRHLLMLVGAAALSGCSTAQSIMPREAPLTGDRVSTQGFEAIGFSDWTDAEPEYMLYPGDEIEVATPTAPELTRTVKVGPDGRIALPLVGQFMAADRTLFELEANVSGAYASQLVRPMVEITLKQAGPMKVWVTGEVRNPNVYDMPGDIDALQAVIMAGGYLPSARSGKVAVIRRGPGGRRMMRSIDLRERRGEVVALRRGDVIFVPRSTLGELANFFTQVKAALPIGFNYTINGQYQQF
;
A
#
# COMPACT_ATOMS: atom_id res chain seq x y z
N MET A 1 -76.74 -36.53 -21.46
CA MET A 1 -76.09 -35.26 -21.49
C MET A 1 -74.82 -35.40 -22.28
N ILE A 2 -74.85 -34.97 -23.53
CA ILE A 2 -73.75 -35.14 -24.49
C ILE A 2 -72.90 -33.91 -24.40
N ALA A 3 -71.70 -34.03 -23.83
CA ALA A 3 -70.74 -32.96 -23.78
C ALA A 3 -70.16 -32.76 -25.18
N ASP A 4 -70.39 -31.57 -25.71
CA ASP A 4 -70.05 -31.15 -27.04
C ASP A 4 -68.57 -31.19 -27.34
N ARG A 5 -68.17 -31.98 -28.35
CA ARG A 5 -66.75 -32.15 -28.75
C ARG A 5 -66.04 -30.83 -29.15
N ARG A 6 -66.82 -29.79 -29.40
CA ARG A 6 -66.29 -28.45 -29.76
C ARG A 6 -65.64 -27.73 -28.61
N HIS A 7 -66.07 -27.90 -27.36
CA HIS A 7 -65.50 -27.31 -26.19
C HIS A 7 -64.21 -27.95 -25.72
N LEU A 8 -64.01 -29.22 -26.04
CA LEU A 8 -62.80 -29.98 -25.71
C LEU A 8 -61.57 -29.51 -26.55
N LEU A 9 -61.83 -29.16 -27.83
CA LEU A 9 -60.76 -28.63 -28.71
C LEU A 9 -60.38 -27.22 -28.43
N MET A 10 -61.24 -26.41 -27.86
CA MET A 10 -60.88 -25.04 -27.43
C MET A 10 -60.06 -25.03 -26.15
N LEU A 11 -60.20 -26.00 -25.27
CA LEU A 11 -59.44 -26.09 -24.02
C LEU A 11 -57.99 -26.61 -24.24
N VAL A 12 -57.77 -27.40 -25.26
CA VAL A 12 -56.43 -27.90 -25.62
C VAL A 12 -55.60 -26.82 -26.36
N GLY A 13 -56.26 -25.92 -27.09
CA GLY A 13 -55.63 -24.83 -27.82
C GLY A 13 -55.09 -23.72 -26.92
N ALA A 14 -55.67 -23.48 -25.74
CA ALA A 14 -55.23 -22.46 -24.81
C ALA A 14 -53.99 -22.82 -23.98
N ALA A 15 -53.69 -24.12 -23.85
CA ALA A 15 -52.53 -24.58 -23.09
C ALA A 15 -51.21 -24.57 -23.89
N ALA A 16 -51.26 -24.39 -25.20
CA ALA A 16 -50.07 -24.42 -26.06
C ALA A 16 -49.42 -23.06 -26.34
N LEU A 17 -50.03 -21.96 -25.84
CA LEU A 17 -49.52 -20.60 -26.07
C LEU A 17 -48.82 -19.97 -24.84
N SER A 18 -48.74 -20.68 -23.74
CA SER A 18 -48.00 -20.19 -22.52
C SER A 18 -46.55 -20.65 -22.45
N GLY A 19 -45.99 -21.21 -23.52
CA GLY A 19 -44.62 -21.72 -23.60
C GLY A 19 -43.59 -20.76 -24.18
N CYS A 20 -43.90 -19.47 -24.38
CA CYS A 20 -42.93 -18.44 -24.75
C CYS A 20 -42.55 -17.62 -23.52
N SER A 21 -42.03 -18.27 -22.51
CA SER A 21 -41.35 -17.58 -21.43
C SER A 21 -39.85 -17.74 -21.58
N THR A 22 -39.26 -16.61 -21.90
CA THR A 22 -37.95 -16.19 -21.42
C THR A 22 -36.84 -17.26 -21.61
N ALA A 23 -36.34 -17.36 -22.84
CA ALA A 23 -34.91 -17.53 -22.98
C ALA A 23 -34.28 -16.29 -22.29
N GLN A 24 -34.14 -16.35 -20.97
CA GLN A 24 -33.21 -15.51 -20.29
C GLN A 24 -31.86 -15.83 -20.91
N SER A 25 -31.41 -14.89 -21.73
CA SER A 25 -30.05 -14.86 -22.19
C SER A 25 -29.18 -15.04 -20.98
N ILE A 26 -28.46 -16.16 -20.90
CA ILE A 26 -27.34 -16.41 -20.03
C ILE A 26 -26.17 -15.58 -20.61
N MET A 27 -26.40 -14.32 -20.87
CA MET A 27 -25.35 -13.34 -20.88
C MET A 27 -25.11 -13.01 -19.41
N PRO A 28 -23.89 -13.16 -18.92
CA PRO A 28 -23.56 -12.61 -17.62
C PRO A 28 -23.99 -11.16 -17.68
N ARG A 29 -25.01 -10.80 -16.93
CA ARG A 29 -25.38 -9.41 -16.71
C ARG A 29 -24.13 -8.78 -16.14
N GLU A 30 -23.39 -8.04 -16.97
CA GLU A 30 -22.36 -7.17 -16.49
C GLU A 30 -23.00 -6.37 -15.38
N ALA A 31 -22.64 -6.70 -14.15
CA ALA A 31 -23.00 -5.89 -13.00
C ALA A 31 -22.59 -4.48 -13.38
N PRO A 32 -23.46 -3.46 -13.23
CA PRO A 32 -23.07 -2.10 -13.49
C PRO A 32 -21.81 -1.90 -12.68
N LEU A 33 -20.71 -1.56 -13.35
CA LEU A 33 -19.47 -1.14 -12.71
C LEU A 33 -19.79 0.18 -12.00
N THR A 34 -20.51 0.07 -10.90
CA THR A 34 -20.64 1.14 -9.92
C THR A 34 -19.24 1.31 -9.37
N GLY A 35 -18.51 2.24 -10.00
CA GLY A 35 -17.10 2.48 -9.78
C GLY A 35 -16.73 3.07 -8.42
N ASP A 36 -17.46 2.71 -7.36
CA ASP A 36 -17.28 3.32 -6.05
C ASP A 36 -16.84 2.37 -4.93
N ARG A 37 -16.61 1.12 -5.26
CA ARG A 37 -16.05 0.20 -4.27
C ARG A 37 -15.02 -0.67 -4.96
N VAL A 38 -13.81 -0.13 -5.15
CA VAL A 38 -12.64 -0.99 -5.08
C VAL A 38 -12.74 -1.61 -3.70
N SER A 39 -13.22 -2.86 -3.64
CA SER A 39 -13.20 -3.60 -2.41
C SER A 39 -11.75 -3.70 -1.98
N THR A 40 -11.37 -2.91 -1.00
CA THR A 40 -10.09 -3.05 -0.27
C THR A 40 -10.13 -4.28 0.64
N GLN A 41 -11.12 -5.17 0.46
CA GLN A 41 -11.16 -6.45 1.14
C GLN A 41 -9.98 -7.29 0.65
N GLY A 42 -8.98 -7.40 1.48
CA GLY A 42 -7.71 -8.08 1.19
C GLY A 42 -6.48 -7.21 1.35
N PHE A 43 -6.64 -5.89 1.35
CA PHE A 43 -5.61 -4.98 1.80
C PHE A 43 -5.94 -4.56 3.23
N GLU A 44 -5.02 -4.83 4.15
CA GLU A 44 -5.10 -4.29 5.50
C GLU A 44 -5.28 -2.77 5.39
N ALA A 45 -6.27 -2.22 6.09
CA ALA A 45 -6.51 -0.79 6.09
C ALA A 45 -5.20 -0.11 6.50
N ILE A 46 -4.57 0.56 5.55
CA ILE A 46 -3.34 1.27 5.81
C ILE A 46 -3.75 2.51 6.58
N GLY A 47 -3.40 2.56 7.85
CA GLY A 47 -3.37 3.80 8.60
C GLY A 47 -2.28 4.69 8.01
N PHE A 48 -2.55 5.32 6.85
CA PHE A 48 -1.79 6.49 6.48
C PHE A 48 -2.15 7.53 7.52
N SER A 49 -1.17 7.99 8.29
CA SER A 49 -1.37 9.21 9.05
C SER A 49 -1.73 10.29 8.05
N ASP A 50 -2.92 10.88 8.23
CA ASP A 50 -3.27 12.08 7.53
C ASP A 50 -2.21 13.14 7.88
N TRP A 51 -1.93 14.03 6.94
CA TRP A 51 -1.08 15.17 7.20
C TRP A 51 -1.73 15.97 8.33
N THR A 52 -1.17 15.93 9.51
CA THR A 52 -1.58 16.73 10.66
C THR A 52 -0.51 17.80 10.87
N ASP A 53 -0.85 18.88 11.57
CA ASP A 53 0.12 19.92 11.99
C ASP A 53 1.20 19.35 12.93
N ALA A 54 1.03 18.15 13.44
CA ALA A 54 2.06 17.40 14.15
C ALA A 54 2.95 16.71 13.13
N GLU A 55 4.22 17.05 13.09
CA GLU A 55 5.21 16.33 12.29
C GLU A 55 5.24 14.86 12.71
N PRO A 56 5.13 13.92 11.74
CA PRO A 56 5.20 12.51 12.08
C PRO A 56 6.59 12.19 12.63
N GLU A 57 6.66 11.45 13.73
CA GLU A 57 7.94 10.99 14.27
C GLU A 57 8.73 10.23 13.21
N TYR A 58 10.02 10.54 13.11
CA TYR A 58 10.91 9.86 12.17
C TYR A 58 11.02 8.38 12.50
N MET A 59 10.72 7.55 11.53
CA MET A 59 10.93 6.10 11.63
C MET A 59 12.23 5.71 10.96
N LEU A 60 13.01 4.89 11.63
CA LEU A 60 14.26 4.38 11.11
C LEU A 60 14.07 3.44 9.94
N TYR A 61 15.01 3.48 9.01
CA TYR A 61 15.02 2.63 7.82
C TYR A 61 16.38 2.00 7.56
N PRO A 62 16.43 0.91 6.79
CA PRO A 62 17.70 0.37 6.29
C PRO A 62 18.53 1.44 5.58
N GLY A 63 19.79 1.55 5.95
CA GLY A 63 20.71 2.55 5.42
C GLY A 63 20.87 3.80 6.28
N ASP A 64 20.02 4.00 7.29
CA ASP A 64 20.21 5.09 8.27
C ASP A 64 21.44 4.82 9.14
N GLU A 65 22.14 5.89 9.51
CA GLU A 65 23.25 5.84 10.43
C GLU A 65 22.86 6.52 11.75
N ILE A 66 22.93 5.76 12.81
CA ILE A 66 22.58 6.22 14.17
C ILE A 66 23.76 6.07 15.10
N GLU A 67 23.85 6.96 16.07
CA GLU A 67 24.75 6.82 17.21
C GLU A 67 23.95 6.31 18.40
N VAL A 68 24.40 5.20 18.96
CA VAL A 68 23.91 4.67 20.21
C VAL A 68 24.93 5.03 21.28
N ALA A 69 24.65 6.08 22.04
CA ALA A 69 25.49 6.53 23.14
C ALA A 69 25.09 5.86 24.44
N THR A 70 26.08 5.48 25.22
CA THR A 70 25.91 4.86 26.52
C THR A 70 26.74 5.65 27.54
N PRO A 71 26.23 6.78 28.09
CA PRO A 71 26.99 7.69 28.97
C PRO A 71 27.55 6.99 30.20
N THR A 72 26.89 5.97 30.71
CA THR A 72 27.32 5.16 31.86
C THR A 72 28.40 4.13 31.53
N ALA A 73 28.61 3.83 30.24
CA ALA A 73 29.62 2.90 29.73
C ALA A 73 30.10 3.38 28.34
N PRO A 74 30.93 4.44 28.29
CA PRO A 74 31.32 5.08 27.02
C PRO A 74 32.00 4.14 26.01
N GLU A 75 32.64 3.09 26.48
CA GLU A 75 33.25 2.06 25.65
C GLU A 75 32.24 1.27 24.81
N LEU A 76 30.96 1.32 25.14
CA LEU A 76 29.87 0.69 24.38
C LEU A 76 29.25 1.64 23.36
N THR A 77 29.55 2.93 23.43
CA THR A 77 29.05 3.92 22.45
C THR A 77 29.51 3.55 21.05
N ARG A 78 28.57 3.46 20.12
CA ARG A 78 28.82 3.07 18.73
C ARG A 78 27.98 3.91 17.76
N THR A 79 28.61 4.27 16.66
CA THR A 79 27.86 4.66 15.45
C THR A 79 27.65 3.41 14.62
N VAL A 80 26.40 3.12 14.31
CA VAL A 80 25.99 1.93 13.59
C VAL A 80 25.07 2.28 12.45
N LYS A 81 25.17 1.53 11.35
CA LYS A 81 24.27 1.66 10.21
C LYS A 81 23.21 0.57 10.26
N VAL A 82 21.96 0.98 10.03
CA VAL A 82 20.85 0.03 9.92
C VAL A 82 21.08 -0.86 8.68
N GLY A 83 21.16 -2.14 8.90
CA GLY A 83 21.40 -3.13 7.85
C GLY A 83 20.26 -3.21 6.84
N PRO A 84 20.45 -3.88 5.70
CA PRO A 84 19.41 -4.08 4.69
C PRO A 84 18.25 -4.94 5.21
N ASP A 85 18.49 -5.74 6.25
CA ASP A 85 17.49 -6.52 6.98
C ASP A 85 16.74 -5.71 8.06
N GLY A 86 17.06 -4.42 8.19
CA GLY A 86 16.48 -3.52 9.18
C GLY A 86 17.08 -3.62 10.58
N ARG A 87 18.18 -4.36 10.76
CA ARG A 87 18.77 -4.59 12.07
C ARG A 87 20.04 -3.78 12.29
N ILE A 88 20.31 -3.52 13.57
CA ILE A 88 21.59 -3.03 14.08
C ILE A 88 22.21 -4.08 15.00
N ALA A 89 23.52 -4.10 15.08
CA ALA A 89 24.25 -4.97 16.02
C ALA A 89 24.97 -4.13 17.08
N LEU A 90 24.73 -4.45 18.34
CA LEU A 90 25.32 -3.76 19.48
C LEU A 90 26.14 -4.71 20.35
N PRO A 91 27.25 -4.25 20.94
CA PRO A 91 28.05 -5.05 21.86
C PRO A 91 27.21 -5.57 23.03
N LEU A 92 27.54 -6.74 23.54
CA LEU A 92 26.96 -7.45 24.69
C LEU A 92 25.49 -7.90 24.50
N VAL A 93 24.69 -7.17 23.75
CA VAL A 93 23.22 -7.40 23.66
C VAL A 93 22.77 -7.91 22.28
N GLY A 94 23.68 -7.95 21.29
CA GLY A 94 23.44 -8.59 20.00
C GLY A 94 22.65 -7.72 19.01
N GLN A 95 21.69 -8.32 18.29
CA GLN A 95 20.98 -7.67 17.18
C GLN A 95 19.59 -7.21 17.57
N PHE A 96 19.23 -5.99 17.13
CA PHE A 96 17.92 -5.39 17.31
C PHE A 96 17.31 -4.99 15.98
N MET A 97 15.99 -5.17 15.86
CA MET A 97 15.24 -4.57 14.76
C MET A 97 15.14 -3.07 15.00
N ALA A 98 15.75 -2.27 14.14
CA ALA A 98 15.71 -0.82 14.18
C ALA A 98 14.73 -0.25 13.14
N ALA A 99 14.60 -0.88 11.98
CA ALA A 99 13.70 -0.42 10.95
C ALA A 99 12.23 -0.46 11.40
N ASP A 100 11.45 0.50 10.87
CA ASP A 100 10.03 0.71 11.21
C ASP A 100 9.78 1.02 12.70
N ARG A 101 10.79 1.58 13.39
CA ARG A 101 10.71 2.06 14.78
C ARG A 101 11.14 3.52 14.87
N THR A 102 10.57 4.23 15.84
CA THR A 102 11.05 5.55 16.21
C THR A 102 12.37 5.42 16.99
N LEU A 103 13.11 6.52 17.08
CA LEU A 103 14.34 6.57 17.91
C LEU A 103 14.01 6.22 19.36
N PHE A 104 12.91 6.77 19.88
CA PHE A 104 12.45 6.51 21.25
C PHE A 104 12.12 5.05 21.52
N GLU A 105 11.40 4.39 20.60
CA GLU A 105 11.08 2.95 20.74
C GLU A 105 12.34 2.08 20.69
N LEU A 106 13.29 2.42 19.84
CA LEU A 106 14.56 1.72 19.77
C LEU A 106 15.38 1.91 21.03
N GLU A 107 15.44 3.14 21.56
CA GLU A 107 16.13 3.48 22.81
C GLU A 107 15.57 2.67 23.98
N ALA A 108 14.25 2.62 24.13
CA ALA A 108 13.60 1.83 25.18
C ALA A 108 13.96 0.34 25.10
N ASN A 109 13.96 -0.24 23.88
CA ASN A 109 14.29 -1.64 23.67
C ASN A 109 15.76 -1.94 23.98
N VAL A 110 16.67 -1.08 23.53
CA VAL A 110 18.12 -1.24 23.76
C VAL A 110 18.45 -1.05 25.23
N SER A 111 17.86 -0.04 25.89
CA SER A 111 18.02 0.21 27.32
C SER A 111 17.55 -0.99 28.15
N GLY A 112 16.39 -1.56 27.81
CA GLY A 112 15.88 -2.77 28.45
C GLY A 112 16.81 -3.98 28.32
N ALA A 113 17.44 -4.15 27.17
CA ALA A 113 18.40 -5.22 26.96
C ALA A 113 19.70 -5.00 27.75
N TYR A 114 20.22 -3.78 27.77
CA TYR A 114 21.41 -3.47 28.57
C TYR A 114 21.18 -3.58 30.07
N ALA A 115 19.94 -3.47 30.56
CA ALA A 115 19.62 -3.62 31.97
C ALA A 115 19.99 -5.01 32.56
N SER A 116 20.16 -6.02 31.69
CA SER A 116 20.65 -7.35 32.09
C SER A 116 22.16 -7.41 32.25
N GLN A 117 22.92 -6.45 31.70
CA GLN A 117 24.38 -6.45 31.64
C GLN A 117 25.01 -5.28 32.42
N LEU A 118 24.27 -4.18 32.58
CA LEU A 118 24.77 -2.95 33.19
C LEU A 118 23.89 -2.53 34.37
N VAL A 119 24.56 -1.93 35.36
CA VAL A 119 23.85 -1.30 36.48
C VAL A 119 23.43 0.11 36.07
N ARG A 120 22.11 0.34 35.94
CA ARG A 120 21.53 1.63 35.49
C ARG A 120 22.02 2.05 34.09
N PRO A 121 21.66 1.28 33.05
CA PRO A 121 22.01 1.68 31.68
C PRO A 121 21.26 2.96 31.31
N MET A 122 22.01 3.97 30.87
CA MET A 122 21.46 5.11 30.15
C MET A 122 21.83 4.92 28.68
N VAL A 123 20.84 4.95 27.82
CA VAL A 123 21.01 4.82 26.37
C VAL A 123 20.37 6.04 25.73
N GLU A 124 21.08 6.68 24.82
CA GLU A 124 20.60 7.77 23.99
C GLU A 124 20.84 7.41 22.53
N ILE A 125 19.82 7.51 21.71
CA ILE A 125 19.93 7.20 20.28
C ILE A 125 19.68 8.46 19.45
N THR A 126 20.67 8.82 18.64
CA THR A 126 20.61 9.99 17.77
C THR A 126 20.78 9.59 16.31
N LEU A 127 19.95 10.13 15.43
CA LEU A 127 20.12 10.01 14.00
C LEU A 127 21.29 10.87 13.55
N LYS A 128 22.36 10.26 13.04
CA LYS A 128 23.52 10.98 12.48
C LYS A 128 23.30 11.31 11.02
N GLN A 129 22.79 10.35 10.27
CA GLN A 129 22.54 10.52 8.83
C GLN A 129 21.35 9.67 8.40
N ALA A 130 20.36 10.31 7.79
CA ALA A 130 19.30 9.57 7.11
C ALA A 130 19.86 8.90 5.85
N GLY A 131 19.51 7.67 5.64
CA GLY A 131 19.84 6.97 4.39
C GLY A 131 19.09 7.58 3.19
N PRO A 132 19.35 7.11 1.96
CA PRO A 132 18.74 7.67 0.76
C PRO A 132 17.22 7.67 0.85
N MET A 133 16.60 8.83 0.85
CA MET A 133 15.15 9.00 0.85
C MET A 133 14.67 9.10 -0.59
N LYS A 134 14.03 8.05 -1.10
CA LYS A 134 13.58 7.96 -2.50
C LYS A 134 12.14 7.52 -2.59
N VAL A 135 11.45 8.07 -3.59
CA VAL A 135 10.10 7.64 -4.02
C VAL A 135 10.12 7.28 -5.49
N TRP A 136 9.28 6.37 -5.89
CA TRP A 136 9.10 5.95 -7.26
C TRP A 136 7.80 6.54 -7.78
N VAL A 137 7.87 7.29 -8.89
CA VAL A 137 6.69 7.82 -9.57
C VAL A 137 6.60 7.20 -10.94
N THR A 138 5.46 6.59 -11.25
CA THR A 138 5.26 5.86 -12.50
C THR A 138 3.81 5.99 -13.01
N GLY A 139 3.56 5.51 -14.23
CA GLY A 139 2.27 5.62 -14.91
C GLY A 139 2.16 6.89 -15.75
N GLU A 140 0.99 7.50 -15.80
CA GLU A 140 0.64 8.64 -16.65
C GLU A 140 1.17 9.98 -16.07
N VAL A 141 2.47 10.08 -15.90
CA VAL A 141 3.22 11.29 -15.56
C VAL A 141 4.22 11.62 -16.66
N ARG A 142 4.68 12.87 -16.74
CA ARG A 142 5.60 13.28 -17.82
C ARG A 142 6.94 12.54 -17.78
N ASN A 143 7.50 12.39 -16.59
CA ASN A 143 8.82 11.79 -16.39
C ASN A 143 8.72 10.69 -15.31
N PRO A 144 8.29 9.47 -15.67
CA PRO A 144 8.31 8.35 -14.73
C PRO A 144 9.74 8.04 -14.30
N ASN A 145 10.04 8.11 -13.00
CA ASN A 145 11.40 7.92 -12.49
C ASN A 145 11.40 7.70 -10.97
N VAL A 146 12.61 7.49 -10.44
CA VAL A 146 12.91 7.51 -9.00
C VAL A 146 13.36 8.92 -8.63
N TYR A 147 12.73 9.51 -7.63
CA TYR A 147 13.02 10.86 -7.16
C TYR A 147 13.58 10.84 -5.76
N ASP A 148 14.57 11.69 -5.50
CA ASP A 148 15.05 11.93 -4.15
C ASP A 148 14.05 12.85 -3.42
N MET A 149 13.73 12.49 -2.17
CA MET A 149 12.89 13.32 -1.32
C MET A 149 13.79 14.34 -0.61
N PRO A 150 13.58 15.65 -0.82
CA PRO A 150 14.36 16.68 -0.12
C PRO A 150 13.98 16.81 1.36
N GLY A 151 12.91 16.18 1.77
CA GLY A 151 12.32 16.19 3.10
C GLY A 151 10.97 15.48 3.05
N ASP A 152 10.08 15.85 3.96
CA ASP A 152 8.70 15.35 3.91
C ASP A 152 7.98 15.95 2.72
N ILE A 153 7.46 15.09 1.87
CA ILE A 153 6.68 15.46 0.68
C ILE A 153 5.37 14.69 0.66
N ASP A 154 4.36 15.28 0.05
CA ASP A 154 3.09 14.62 -0.22
C ASP A 154 3.05 13.96 -1.62
N ALA A 155 2.01 13.18 -1.85
CA ALA A 155 1.83 12.46 -3.10
C ALA A 155 1.66 13.39 -4.32
N LEU A 156 1.06 14.58 -4.15
CA LEU A 156 0.90 15.55 -5.21
C LEU A 156 2.26 16.20 -5.55
N GLN A 157 3.03 16.55 -4.53
CA GLN A 157 4.39 17.12 -4.73
C GLN A 157 5.28 16.15 -5.50
N ALA A 158 5.22 14.85 -5.20
CA ALA A 158 5.97 13.85 -5.94
C ALA A 158 5.55 13.77 -7.41
N VAL A 159 4.25 13.88 -7.71
CA VAL A 159 3.76 13.95 -9.10
C VAL A 159 4.23 15.24 -9.79
N ILE A 160 4.27 16.36 -9.08
CA ILE A 160 4.81 17.62 -9.60
C ILE A 160 6.31 17.47 -9.92
N MET A 161 7.09 16.81 -9.05
CA MET A 161 8.50 16.49 -9.32
C MET A 161 8.66 15.64 -10.59
N ALA A 162 7.71 14.76 -10.87
CA ALA A 162 7.65 13.98 -12.12
C ALA A 162 7.16 14.78 -13.33
N GLY A 163 7.06 16.10 -13.22
CA GLY A 163 6.63 16.99 -14.31
C GLY A 163 5.12 17.09 -14.49
N GLY A 164 4.34 16.57 -13.52
CA GLY A 164 2.88 16.60 -13.53
C GLY A 164 2.24 15.48 -14.34
N TYR A 165 0.92 15.53 -14.41
CA TYR A 165 0.11 14.53 -15.09
C TYR A 165 0.18 14.65 -16.61
N LEU A 166 0.07 13.52 -17.30
CA LEU A 166 -0.30 13.50 -18.72
C LEU A 166 -1.81 13.76 -18.89
N PRO A 167 -2.26 14.24 -20.08
CA PRO A 167 -3.70 14.47 -20.32
C PRO A 167 -4.59 13.24 -20.18
N SER A 168 -4.01 12.05 -20.34
CA SER A 168 -4.68 10.75 -20.15
C SER A 168 -4.77 10.31 -18.71
N ALA A 169 -4.08 10.97 -17.79
CA ALA A 169 -3.98 10.58 -16.39
C ALA A 169 -5.32 10.71 -15.62
N ARG A 170 -5.55 9.78 -14.73
CA ARG A 170 -6.67 9.84 -13.77
C ARG A 170 -6.20 10.21 -12.38
N SER A 171 -6.08 11.50 -12.14
CA SER A 171 -5.64 12.05 -10.86
C SER A 171 -6.56 11.72 -9.66
N GLY A 172 -7.83 11.36 -9.91
CA GLY A 172 -8.76 10.91 -8.86
C GLY A 172 -8.63 9.45 -8.44
N LYS A 173 -7.67 8.69 -8.96
CA LYS A 173 -7.49 7.24 -8.67
C LYS A 173 -6.01 6.87 -8.64
N VAL A 174 -5.19 7.72 -8.08
CA VAL A 174 -3.74 7.47 -7.93
C VAL A 174 -3.54 6.42 -6.85
N ALA A 175 -2.68 5.44 -7.11
CA ALA A 175 -2.34 4.43 -6.13
C ALA A 175 -1.02 4.77 -5.44
N VAL A 176 -1.02 4.75 -4.12
CA VAL A 176 0.19 4.77 -3.30
C VAL A 176 0.43 3.37 -2.78
N ILE A 177 1.59 2.83 -3.08
CA ILE A 177 2.02 1.51 -2.67
C ILE A 177 3.15 1.67 -1.67
N ARG A 178 2.98 1.12 -0.49
CA ARG A 178 3.92 1.21 0.64
C ARG A 178 4.31 -0.17 1.12
N ARG A 179 5.55 -0.31 1.57
CA ARG A 179 5.99 -1.50 2.29
C ARG A 179 5.48 -1.42 3.73
N GLY A 180 4.67 -2.39 4.12
CA GLY A 180 4.18 -2.53 5.48
C GLY A 180 5.01 -3.49 6.32
N PRO A 181 4.61 -3.68 7.58
CA PRO A 181 5.26 -4.59 8.50
C PRO A 181 5.38 -6.00 7.92
N GLY A 182 6.51 -6.67 8.18
CA GLY A 182 6.78 -8.01 7.65
C GLY A 182 7.04 -8.06 6.15
N GLY A 183 7.32 -6.91 5.50
CA GLY A 183 7.63 -6.85 4.07
C GLY A 183 6.41 -6.95 3.15
N ARG A 184 5.20 -7.03 3.70
CA ARG A 184 3.96 -7.01 2.91
C ARG A 184 3.81 -5.67 2.20
N ARG A 185 3.30 -5.69 0.97
CA ARG A 185 2.98 -4.45 0.26
C ARG A 185 1.53 -4.08 0.53
N MET A 186 1.35 -2.83 0.89
CA MET A 186 0.06 -2.22 1.14
C MET A 186 -0.21 -1.20 0.03
N MET A 187 -1.47 -1.04 -0.36
CA MET A 187 -1.87 -0.08 -1.39
C MET A 187 -3.07 0.73 -0.92
N ARG A 188 -3.04 2.02 -1.20
CA ARG A 188 -4.19 2.92 -1.04
C ARG A 188 -4.44 3.67 -2.35
N SER A 189 -5.70 3.73 -2.77
CA SER A 189 -6.13 4.63 -3.84
C SER A 189 -6.47 5.98 -3.23
N ILE A 190 -5.90 7.05 -3.77
CA ILE A 190 -6.08 8.42 -3.31
C ILE A 190 -6.58 9.31 -4.44
N ASP A 191 -7.30 10.36 -4.07
CA ASP A 191 -7.77 11.37 -5.00
C ASP A 191 -6.86 12.61 -4.91
N LEU A 192 -6.11 12.87 -5.98
CA LEU A 192 -5.19 14.01 -6.07
C LEU A 192 -5.72 15.13 -6.97
N ARG A 193 -7.04 15.23 -7.18
CA ARG A 193 -7.63 16.33 -7.94
C ARG A 193 -7.58 17.63 -7.14
N GLU A 194 -7.26 18.74 -7.81
CA GLU A 194 -7.01 20.06 -7.20
C GLU A 194 -8.10 20.56 -6.22
N ARG A 195 -9.36 20.18 -6.42
CA ARG A 195 -10.47 20.66 -5.58
C ARG A 195 -10.89 19.73 -4.45
N ARG A 196 -10.40 18.49 -4.43
CA ARG A 196 -10.78 17.46 -3.46
C ARG A 196 -9.59 16.57 -3.07
N GLY A 197 -8.39 17.04 -3.39
CA GLY A 197 -7.18 16.25 -3.21
C GLY A 197 -6.96 15.87 -1.74
N GLU A 198 -6.70 14.60 -1.53
CA GLU A 198 -6.22 14.12 -0.24
C GLU A 198 -4.74 14.50 -0.09
N VAL A 199 -4.38 15.05 1.06
CA VAL A 199 -2.98 15.27 1.40
C VAL A 199 -2.46 13.99 2.03
N VAL A 200 -1.59 13.28 1.32
CA VAL A 200 -1.01 12.00 1.79
C VAL A 200 0.49 12.14 1.86
N ALA A 201 1.03 12.17 3.08
CA ALA A 201 2.46 12.21 3.31
C ALA A 201 3.11 10.90 2.81
N LEU A 202 4.15 11.06 2.01
CA LEU A 202 4.92 9.95 1.48
C LEU A 202 6.01 9.53 2.46
N ARG A 203 6.33 8.25 2.42
CA ARG A 203 7.48 7.68 3.12
C ARG A 203 8.51 7.20 2.11
N ARG A 204 9.74 7.10 2.56
CA ARG A 204 10.81 6.48 1.80
C ARG A 204 10.40 5.09 1.32
N GLY A 205 10.59 4.81 0.05
CA GLY A 205 10.23 3.54 -0.55
C GLY A 205 8.81 3.47 -1.11
N ASP A 206 8.01 4.53 -0.98
CA ASP A 206 6.68 4.57 -1.57
C ASP A 206 6.75 4.59 -3.10
N VAL A 207 5.80 3.92 -3.71
CA VAL A 207 5.60 3.93 -5.16
C VAL A 207 4.27 4.59 -5.46
N ILE A 208 4.32 5.65 -6.27
CA ILE A 208 3.13 6.36 -6.75
C ILE A 208 2.85 5.89 -8.16
N PHE A 209 1.69 5.34 -8.38
CA PHE A 209 1.22 4.92 -9.69
C PHE A 209 0.03 5.75 -10.12
N VAL A 210 0.18 6.46 -11.24
CA VAL A 210 -0.87 7.26 -11.85
C VAL A 210 -1.50 6.47 -13.00
N PRO A 211 -2.75 6.00 -12.88
CA PRO A 211 -3.38 5.20 -13.91
C PRO A 211 -3.93 6.06 -15.06
N ARG A 212 -4.05 5.46 -16.22
CA ARG A 212 -4.71 6.03 -17.41
C ARG A 212 -6.22 5.74 -17.39
N SER A 213 -6.59 4.52 -17.09
CA SER A 213 -7.97 4.06 -16.97
C SER A 213 -8.22 3.40 -15.61
N THR A 214 -9.42 2.94 -15.33
CA THR A 214 -9.75 2.51 -13.97
C THR A 214 -9.08 1.19 -13.57
N LEU A 215 -9.50 0.13 -13.39
CA LEU A 215 -9.02 -1.06 -12.68
C LEU A 215 -8.13 -2.02 -13.51
N GLY A 216 -8.33 -2.07 -14.84
CA GLY A 216 -7.61 -3.03 -15.68
C GLY A 216 -6.11 -2.77 -15.77
N GLU A 217 -5.70 -1.50 -15.77
CA GLU A 217 -4.28 -1.13 -15.83
C GLU A 217 -3.55 -1.33 -14.50
N LEU A 218 -4.26 -1.16 -13.39
CA LEU A 218 -3.70 -1.46 -12.09
C LEU A 218 -3.36 -2.96 -11.97
N ALA A 219 -4.25 -3.83 -12.46
CA ALA A 219 -4.00 -5.28 -12.51
C ALA A 219 -2.80 -5.60 -13.44
N ASN A 220 -2.73 -4.97 -14.61
CA ASN A 220 -1.59 -5.14 -15.53
C ASN A 220 -0.29 -4.60 -14.94
N PHE A 221 -0.33 -3.47 -14.26
CA PHE A 221 0.83 -2.93 -13.54
C PHE A 221 1.33 -3.91 -12.48
N PHE A 222 0.43 -4.48 -11.67
CA PHE A 222 0.83 -5.49 -10.68
C PHE A 222 1.41 -6.73 -11.32
N THR A 223 0.90 -7.16 -12.45
CA THR A 223 1.46 -8.29 -13.20
C THR A 223 2.87 -7.98 -13.70
N GLN A 224 3.13 -6.77 -14.19
CA GLN A 224 4.45 -6.34 -14.65
C GLN A 224 5.44 -6.16 -13.49
N VAL A 225 5.01 -5.54 -12.38
CA VAL A 225 5.83 -5.39 -11.16
C VAL A 225 6.16 -6.75 -10.56
N LYS A 226 5.22 -7.69 -10.60
CA LYS A 226 5.45 -9.07 -10.18
C LYS A 226 6.51 -9.77 -11.04
N ALA A 227 6.44 -9.61 -12.35
CA ALA A 227 7.44 -10.17 -13.26
C ALA A 227 8.83 -9.59 -13.07
N ALA A 228 8.94 -8.32 -12.62
CA ALA A 228 10.20 -7.63 -12.38
C ALA A 228 10.78 -7.86 -10.98
N LEU A 229 9.96 -8.23 -10.01
CA LEU A 229 10.36 -8.46 -8.62
C LEU A 229 9.85 -9.83 -8.16
N PRO A 230 10.72 -10.79 -7.82
CA PRO A 230 10.31 -12.13 -7.38
C PRO A 230 9.75 -12.12 -5.94
N ILE A 231 8.74 -11.27 -5.70
CA ILE A 231 8.11 -11.13 -4.39
C ILE A 231 6.66 -11.60 -4.54
N GLY A 232 6.25 -12.57 -3.73
CA GLY A 232 4.89 -13.06 -3.72
C GLY A 232 3.89 -11.96 -3.36
N PHE A 233 2.92 -11.73 -4.23
CA PHE A 233 1.78 -10.88 -3.96
C PHE A 233 0.55 -11.75 -3.77
N ASN A 234 -0.15 -11.54 -2.66
CA ASN A 234 -1.50 -12.06 -2.50
C ASN A 234 -2.47 -10.91 -2.78
N TYR A 235 -3.38 -11.09 -3.70
CA TYR A 235 -4.45 -10.13 -3.93
C TYR A 235 -5.78 -10.87 -4.07
N THR A 236 -6.85 -10.20 -3.73
CA THR A 236 -8.20 -10.76 -3.80
C THR A 236 -8.99 -10.02 -4.87
N ILE A 237 -9.47 -10.75 -5.87
CA ILE A 237 -10.45 -10.25 -6.82
C ILE A 237 -11.77 -10.99 -6.55
N ASN A 238 -12.85 -10.27 -6.33
CA ASN A 238 -14.18 -10.82 -6.06
C ASN A 238 -14.25 -11.82 -4.89
N GLY A 239 -13.48 -11.58 -3.83
CA GLY A 239 -13.50 -12.43 -2.64
C GLY A 239 -12.75 -13.76 -2.76
N GLN A 240 -12.06 -14.02 -3.85
CA GLN A 240 -11.23 -15.22 -4.02
C GLN A 240 -9.74 -14.88 -3.97
N TYR A 241 -8.99 -15.61 -3.16
CA TYR A 241 -7.53 -15.51 -3.09
C TYR A 241 -6.92 -16.09 -4.35
N GLN A 242 -6.13 -15.31 -5.03
CA GLN A 242 -5.28 -15.76 -6.12
C GLN A 242 -3.83 -15.76 -5.63
N GLN A 243 -3.24 -16.94 -5.51
CA GLN A 243 -1.82 -17.13 -5.28
C GLN A 243 -1.15 -17.37 -6.63
N PHE A 244 -0.06 -16.66 -6.86
CA PHE A 244 0.84 -16.90 -7.99
C PHE A 244 2.26 -17.06 -7.49
#